data_be3041b0b64ea9ca3334dd8484e92d91
#
_entry.id   be3041b0b64ea9ca3334dd8484e92d91
#
_cell.length_a   1.000
_cell.length_b   1.000
_cell.length_c   1.000
_cell.angle_alpha   90.00
_cell.angle_beta   90.00
_cell.angle_gamma   90.00
#
_symmetry.space_group_name_H-M   'P 1'
#
loop_
_entity.id
_entity.type
_entity.pdbx_description
1 polymer ?
#
loop_
_entity_poly.entity_id
_entity_poly.type
_entity_poly.pdbx_seq_one_letter_code
_entity_poly.pdbx_strand_id
1 'polypeptide(L)'
;HFDADPNKREFDALVSTGETVSSALLAMALHSKGIKARSYSASQISIRTTDTYSKAKILDVDAEKILKTISDNTIPIITGFQGVTEGGDITTLGRGGSDTTAVAIAAQVGADRCDIYTDVDGIFTTDPKIVPNAKKLDSITMEEMLELAGQGAKAVSYTHLTLPTRLPV
;
A
#
# COMPACT_ATOMS: atom_id res chain seq x y z
N HIS A 1 3.99 25.09 -19.52
CA HIS A 1 5.07 24.12 -19.48
C HIS A 1 5.41 23.90 -18.02
N PHE A 2 5.26 22.66 -17.54
CA PHE A 2 5.80 22.29 -16.24
C PHE A 2 7.30 22.02 -16.39
N ASP A 3 8.06 22.28 -15.32
CA ASP A 3 9.48 21.96 -15.27
C ASP A 3 9.68 20.45 -15.45
N ALA A 4 10.76 20.05 -16.13
CA ALA A 4 11.13 18.64 -16.29
C ALA A 4 11.51 17.98 -14.95
N ASP A 5 11.94 18.78 -13.95
CA ASP A 5 12.21 18.35 -12.58
C ASP A 5 11.41 19.23 -11.59
N PRO A 6 10.11 18.93 -11.40
CA PRO A 6 9.26 19.74 -10.55
C PRO A 6 9.66 19.63 -9.07
N ASN A 7 9.28 20.64 -8.28
CA ASN A 7 9.43 20.57 -6.84
C ASN A 7 8.75 19.30 -6.30
N LYS A 8 9.52 18.45 -5.61
CA LYS A 8 9.07 17.11 -5.18
C LYS A 8 7.92 17.16 -4.19
N ARG A 9 7.87 18.18 -3.32
CA ARG A 9 6.73 18.38 -2.41
C ARG A 9 5.44 18.61 -3.20
N GLU A 10 5.47 19.49 -4.19
CA GLU A 10 4.30 19.80 -5.03
C GLU A 10 3.92 18.59 -5.90
N PHE A 11 4.92 17.86 -6.36
CA PHE A 11 4.70 16.60 -7.09
C PHE A 11 3.98 15.56 -6.22
N ASP A 12 4.42 15.35 -4.98
CA ASP A 12 3.78 14.42 -4.04
C ASP A 12 2.33 14.87 -3.72
N ALA A 13 2.12 16.15 -3.49
CA ALA A 13 0.79 16.71 -3.28
C ALA A 13 -0.14 16.44 -4.49
N LEU A 14 0.37 16.58 -5.72
CA LEU A 14 -0.39 16.33 -6.93
C LEU A 14 -0.72 14.84 -7.10
N VAL A 15 0.28 13.95 -7.07
CA VAL A 15 0.08 12.53 -7.40
C VAL A 15 -0.72 11.78 -6.34
N SER A 16 -0.70 12.23 -5.08
CA SER A 16 -1.51 11.66 -4.00
C SER A 16 -3.01 11.85 -4.18
N THR A 17 -3.44 12.81 -5.01
CA THR A 17 -4.86 13.07 -5.24
C THR A 17 -5.59 11.90 -5.87
N GLY A 18 -4.92 11.10 -6.72
CA GLY A 18 -5.51 9.94 -7.38
C GLY A 18 -6.03 8.90 -6.38
N GLU A 19 -5.26 8.62 -5.35
CA GLU A 19 -5.65 7.68 -4.29
C GLU A 19 -6.81 8.22 -3.44
N THR A 20 -6.83 9.53 -3.22
CA THR A 20 -7.94 10.19 -2.49
C THR A 20 -9.25 10.08 -3.29
N VAL A 21 -9.20 10.29 -4.60
CA VAL A 21 -10.37 10.11 -5.49
C VAL A 21 -10.84 8.66 -5.46
N SER A 22 -9.93 7.70 -5.65
CA SER A 22 -10.24 6.27 -5.70
C SER A 22 -10.88 5.77 -4.40
N SER A 23 -10.34 6.16 -3.25
CA SER A 23 -10.87 5.75 -1.94
C SER A 23 -12.29 6.31 -1.70
N ALA A 24 -12.54 7.55 -2.10
CA ALA A 24 -13.86 8.15 -1.98
C ALA A 24 -14.87 7.48 -2.91
N LEU A 25 -14.51 7.20 -4.16
CA LEU A 25 -15.36 6.47 -5.12
C LEU A 25 -15.71 5.07 -4.61
N LEU A 26 -14.75 4.36 -4.03
CA LEU A 26 -15.00 3.04 -3.45
C LEU A 26 -15.98 3.12 -2.27
N ALA A 27 -15.83 4.12 -1.39
CA ALA A 27 -16.77 4.34 -0.29
C ALA A 27 -18.20 4.58 -0.81
N MET A 28 -18.35 5.42 -1.84
CA MET A 28 -19.67 5.69 -2.47
C MET A 28 -20.25 4.42 -3.12
N ALA A 29 -19.42 3.62 -3.79
CA ALA A 29 -19.86 2.37 -4.40
C ALA A 29 -20.33 1.34 -3.35
N LEU A 30 -19.68 1.27 -2.19
CA LEU A 30 -20.12 0.42 -1.07
C LEU A 30 -21.44 0.92 -0.47
N HIS A 31 -21.60 2.24 -0.29
CA HIS A 31 -22.84 2.84 0.18
C HIS A 31 -24.03 2.50 -0.75
N SER A 32 -23.84 2.51 -2.08
CA SER A 32 -24.90 2.13 -3.01
C SER A 32 -25.36 0.67 -2.88
N LYS A 33 -24.54 -0.17 -2.24
CA LYS A 33 -24.83 -1.57 -1.91
C LYS A 33 -25.32 -1.76 -0.45
N GLY A 34 -25.58 -0.67 0.27
CA GLY A 34 -26.00 -0.72 1.69
C GLY A 34 -24.89 -1.05 2.67
N ILE A 35 -23.63 -1.02 2.24
CA ILE A 35 -22.46 -1.32 3.08
C ILE A 35 -21.94 -0.02 3.69
N LYS A 36 -21.80 0.03 5.01
CA LYS A 36 -21.19 1.18 5.69
C LYS A 36 -19.69 1.21 5.42
N ALA A 37 -19.21 2.30 4.84
CA ALA A 37 -17.81 2.51 4.54
C ALA A 37 -17.42 3.97 4.80
N ARG A 38 -16.14 4.22 5.06
CA ARG A 38 -15.62 5.56 5.27
C ARG A 38 -14.22 5.69 4.71
N SER A 39 -14.01 6.65 3.81
CA SER A 39 -12.69 6.97 3.27
C SER A 39 -11.88 7.83 4.23
N TYR A 40 -10.58 7.57 4.28
CA TYR A 40 -9.61 8.32 5.08
C TYR A 40 -8.38 8.63 4.24
N SER A 41 -7.93 9.87 4.30
CA SER A 41 -6.59 10.25 3.82
C SER A 41 -5.52 9.81 4.82
N ALA A 42 -4.26 9.77 4.38
CA ALA A 42 -3.13 9.44 5.24
C ALA A 42 -3.02 10.37 6.47
N SER A 43 -3.34 11.66 6.31
CA SER A 43 -3.35 12.63 7.41
C SER A 43 -4.44 12.36 8.44
N GLN A 44 -5.59 11.84 8.02
CA GLN A 44 -6.72 11.56 8.91
C GLN A 44 -6.50 10.36 9.83
N ILE A 45 -5.63 9.44 9.43
CA ILE A 45 -5.21 8.27 10.22
C ILE A 45 -3.74 8.32 10.61
N SER A 46 -3.11 9.48 10.46
CA SER A 46 -1.72 9.72 10.88
C SER A 46 -0.71 8.67 10.40
N ILE A 47 -0.69 8.37 9.08
CA ILE A 47 0.41 7.62 8.48
C ILE A 47 1.63 8.55 8.44
N ARG A 48 2.46 8.48 9.48
CA ARG A 48 3.65 9.32 9.59
C ARG A 48 4.79 8.77 8.74
N THR A 49 5.47 9.67 8.05
CA THR A 49 6.59 9.32 7.17
C THR A 49 7.80 10.22 7.40
N THR A 50 8.93 9.79 6.83
CA THR A 50 10.07 10.69 6.64
C THR A 50 9.70 11.82 5.69
N ASP A 51 10.48 12.91 5.71
CA ASP A 51 10.36 14.09 4.84
C ASP A 51 11.04 13.91 3.46
N THR A 52 11.35 12.68 3.09
CA THR A 52 11.97 12.35 1.80
C THR A 52 10.91 12.20 0.73
N TYR A 53 10.53 13.32 0.10
CA TYR A 53 9.50 13.35 -0.94
C TYR A 53 9.76 12.35 -2.06
N SER A 54 8.68 11.77 -2.61
CA SER A 54 8.66 10.75 -3.68
C SER A 54 9.28 9.39 -3.33
N LYS A 55 9.88 9.24 -2.15
CA LYS A 55 10.48 8.00 -1.62
C LYS A 55 10.42 7.95 -0.10
N ALA A 56 9.37 8.51 0.48
CA ALA A 56 9.19 8.52 1.93
C ALA A 56 9.08 7.10 2.50
N LYS A 57 9.50 6.95 3.74
CA LYS A 57 9.37 5.70 4.50
C LYS A 57 8.33 5.88 5.58
N ILE A 58 7.47 4.91 5.77
CA ILE A 58 6.52 4.89 6.89
C ILE A 58 7.33 4.74 8.18
N LEU A 59 7.07 5.63 9.13
CA LEU A 59 7.65 5.62 10.46
C LEU A 59 6.68 5.02 11.48
N ASP A 60 5.39 5.34 11.31
CA ASP A 60 4.35 4.93 12.23
C ASP A 60 2.97 5.07 11.58
N VAL A 61 1.99 4.30 12.07
CA VAL A 61 0.57 4.38 11.68
C VAL A 61 -0.27 4.35 12.94
N ASP A 62 -1.11 5.37 13.13
CA ASP A 62 -2.08 5.37 14.21
C ASP A 62 -3.27 4.47 13.86
N ALA A 63 -3.30 3.27 14.46
CA ALA A 63 -4.36 2.30 14.24
C ALA A 63 -5.66 2.58 15.02
N GLU A 64 -5.66 3.48 16.00
CA GLU A 64 -6.81 3.67 16.89
C GLU A 64 -8.08 4.01 16.13
N LYS A 65 -7.97 4.96 15.21
CA LYS A 65 -9.10 5.42 14.39
C LYS A 65 -9.59 4.35 13.42
N ILE A 66 -8.69 3.51 12.91
CA ILE A 66 -9.02 2.39 12.03
C ILE A 66 -9.81 1.34 12.83
N LEU A 67 -9.28 0.91 13.97
CA LEU A 67 -9.90 -0.08 14.84
C LEU A 67 -11.27 0.41 15.34
N LYS A 68 -11.37 1.68 15.72
CA LYS A 68 -12.65 2.28 16.10
C LYS A 68 -13.68 2.23 14.95
N THR A 69 -13.28 2.55 13.73
CA THR A 69 -14.16 2.50 12.55
C THR A 69 -14.65 1.06 12.32
N ILE A 70 -13.78 0.08 12.48
CA ILE A 70 -14.13 -1.35 12.36
C ILE A 70 -15.11 -1.76 13.46
N SER A 71 -14.86 -1.33 14.70
CA SER A 71 -15.76 -1.64 15.84
C SER A 71 -17.18 -1.04 15.68
N ASP A 72 -17.29 0.06 14.94
CA ASP A 72 -18.56 0.70 14.54
C ASP A 72 -19.24 0.00 13.34
N ASN A 73 -18.78 -1.22 12.98
CA ASN A 73 -19.25 -2.01 11.83
C ASN A 73 -19.20 -1.21 10.51
N THR A 74 -18.14 -0.44 10.33
CA THR A 74 -17.90 0.39 9.15
C THR A 74 -16.56 0.00 8.52
N ILE A 75 -16.53 -0.15 7.20
CA ILE A 75 -15.31 -0.49 6.46
C ILE A 75 -14.44 0.78 6.30
N PRO A 76 -13.25 0.85 6.90
CA PRO A 76 -12.32 1.94 6.63
C PRO A 76 -11.66 1.74 5.27
N ILE A 77 -11.70 2.75 4.41
CA ILE A 77 -11.03 2.77 3.11
C ILE A 77 -9.92 3.81 3.21
N ILE A 78 -8.70 3.35 3.17
CA ILE A 78 -7.54 4.19 3.45
C ILE A 78 -6.80 4.47 2.16
N THR A 79 -6.44 5.74 1.92
CA THR A 79 -5.59 6.10 0.80
C THR A 79 -4.19 5.52 1.01
N GLY A 80 -3.79 4.60 0.12
CA GLY A 80 -2.42 4.07 0.11
C GLY A 80 -1.43 5.02 -0.56
N PHE A 81 -0.18 4.58 -0.70
CA PHE A 81 0.89 5.29 -1.43
C PHE A 81 1.36 6.60 -0.78
N GLN A 82 0.62 7.18 0.14
CA GLN A 82 0.87 8.48 0.73
C GLN A 82 1.03 8.42 2.25
N GLY A 83 1.71 9.41 2.80
CA GLY A 83 1.81 9.67 4.22
C GLY A 83 1.92 11.16 4.50
N VAL A 84 2.23 11.50 5.73
CA VAL A 84 2.41 12.89 6.16
C VAL A 84 3.69 13.03 6.97
N THR A 85 4.40 14.13 6.75
CA THR A 85 5.54 14.52 7.57
C THR A 85 5.07 15.04 8.91
N GLU A 86 5.99 15.23 9.85
CA GLU A 86 5.71 15.92 11.13
C GLU A 86 5.18 17.33 10.91
N GLY A 87 5.63 18.02 9.86
CA GLY A 87 5.15 19.35 9.47
C GLY A 87 3.79 19.37 8.79
N GLY A 88 3.17 18.18 8.53
CA GLY A 88 1.85 18.05 7.90
C GLY A 88 1.87 18.04 6.37
N ASP A 89 3.03 18.07 5.74
CA ASP A 89 3.15 17.94 4.28
C ASP A 89 2.87 16.52 3.82
N ILE A 90 2.19 16.39 2.68
CA ILE A 90 1.93 15.09 2.06
C ILE A 90 3.22 14.58 1.41
N THR A 91 3.51 13.29 1.62
CA THR A 91 4.61 12.57 1.00
C THR A 91 4.11 11.35 0.26
N THR A 92 4.88 10.86 -0.71
CA THR A 92 4.60 9.60 -1.39
C THR A 92 5.73 8.59 -1.17
N LEU A 93 5.34 7.30 -1.13
CA LEU A 93 6.25 6.19 -0.81
C LEU A 93 7.02 5.69 -2.04
N GLY A 94 6.66 6.18 -3.22
CA GLY A 94 7.23 5.70 -4.48
C GLY A 94 6.57 4.40 -4.98
N ARG A 95 7.24 3.70 -5.89
CA ARG A 95 6.70 2.50 -6.54
C ARG A 95 6.38 1.41 -5.52
N GLY A 96 5.19 0.78 -5.64
CA GLY A 96 4.70 -0.23 -4.69
C GLY A 96 4.23 0.36 -3.36
N GLY A 97 4.07 1.68 -3.27
CA GLY A 97 3.70 2.37 -2.05
C GLY A 97 2.35 1.98 -1.49
N SER A 98 1.36 1.67 -2.33
CA SER A 98 0.04 1.21 -1.87
C SER A 98 0.11 -0.16 -1.20
N ASP A 99 0.90 -1.09 -1.75
CA ASP A 99 1.14 -2.41 -1.16
C ASP A 99 1.87 -2.27 0.18
N THR A 100 2.90 -1.42 0.22
CA THR A 100 3.63 -1.09 1.46
C THR A 100 2.68 -0.52 2.53
N THR A 101 1.76 0.36 2.14
CA THR A 101 0.75 0.92 3.05
C THR A 101 -0.18 -0.17 3.57
N ALA A 102 -0.67 -1.06 2.68
CA ALA A 102 -1.57 -2.14 3.06
C ALA A 102 -0.93 -3.07 4.10
N VAL A 103 0.32 -3.47 3.87
CA VAL A 103 1.09 -4.33 4.79
C VAL A 103 1.34 -3.64 6.13
N ALA A 104 1.75 -2.36 6.11
CA ALA A 104 2.00 -1.60 7.34
C ALA A 104 0.73 -1.47 8.20
N ILE A 105 -0.42 -1.17 7.56
CA ILE A 105 -1.70 -1.09 8.25
C ILE A 105 -2.12 -2.45 8.79
N ALA A 106 -2.02 -3.53 7.99
CA ALA A 106 -2.38 -4.87 8.43
C ALA A 106 -1.58 -5.30 9.65
N ALA A 107 -0.28 -5.04 9.67
CA ALA A 107 0.58 -5.31 10.82
C ALA A 107 0.15 -4.49 12.05
N GLN A 108 -0.13 -3.21 11.87
CA GLN A 108 -0.46 -2.29 12.95
C GLN A 108 -1.83 -2.59 13.60
N VAL A 109 -2.82 -3.01 12.80
CA VAL A 109 -4.13 -3.41 13.33
C VAL A 109 -4.18 -4.86 13.82
N GLY A 110 -3.10 -5.63 13.67
CA GLY A 110 -3.04 -7.04 14.02
C GLY A 110 -3.95 -7.91 13.15
N ALA A 111 -4.05 -7.61 11.85
CA ALA A 111 -4.88 -8.37 10.92
C ALA A 111 -4.36 -9.80 10.75
N ASP A 112 -5.27 -10.77 10.62
CA ASP A 112 -4.90 -12.18 10.39
C ASP A 112 -4.32 -12.39 8.97
N ARG A 113 -4.69 -11.54 8.01
CA ARG A 113 -4.31 -11.65 6.62
C ARG A 113 -4.31 -10.29 5.91
N CYS A 114 -3.42 -10.12 4.95
CA CYS A 114 -3.41 -8.98 4.01
C CYS A 114 -3.40 -9.52 2.59
N ASP A 115 -4.46 -9.25 1.83
CA ASP A 115 -4.58 -9.64 0.43
C ASP A 115 -4.27 -8.44 -0.47
N ILE A 116 -3.38 -8.63 -1.43
CA ILE A 116 -3.05 -7.62 -2.45
C ILE A 116 -3.75 -8.03 -3.75
N TYR A 117 -4.68 -7.20 -4.20
CA TYR A 117 -5.37 -7.37 -5.50
C TYR A 117 -4.66 -6.54 -6.56
N THR A 118 -4.26 -7.18 -7.65
CA THR A 118 -3.46 -6.58 -8.71
C THR A 118 -3.79 -7.18 -10.08
N ASP A 119 -3.27 -6.60 -11.14
CA ASP A 119 -3.51 -6.98 -12.54
C ASP A 119 -2.51 -8.02 -13.09
N VAL A 120 -1.66 -8.60 -12.22
CA VAL A 120 -0.68 -9.61 -12.58
C VAL A 120 -1.03 -10.98 -11.98
N ASP A 121 -0.61 -12.08 -12.63
CA ASP A 121 -1.08 -13.43 -12.30
C ASP A 121 -0.42 -14.06 -11.06
N GLY A 122 0.66 -13.52 -10.54
CA GLY A 122 1.36 -14.06 -9.38
C GLY A 122 2.87 -13.87 -9.42
N ILE A 123 3.53 -14.40 -8.40
CA ILE A 123 4.98 -14.47 -8.33
C ILE A 123 5.43 -15.72 -9.09
N PHE A 124 6.42 -15.56 -9.94
CA PHE A 124 6.99 -16.63 -10.75
C PHE A 124 8.46 -16.84 -10.38
N THR A 125 8.96 -18.03 -10.65
CA THR A 125 10.38 -18.37 -10.46
C THR A 125 11.32 -17.49 -11.28
N THR A 126 10.84 -16.92 -12.38
CA THR A 126 11.51 -15.93 -13.24
C THR A 126 10.46 -15.24 -14.11
N ASP A 127 10.85 -14.24 -14.90
CA ASP A 127 9.92 -13.53 -15.79
C ASP A 127 9.34 -14.47 -16.87
N PRO A 128 8.03 -14.76 -16.87
CA PRO A 128 7.42 -15.66 -17.85
C PRO A 128 7.45 -15.10 -19.28
N LYS A 129 7.66 -13.80 -19.45
CA LYS A 129 7.83 -13.16 -20.77
C LYS A 129 9.19 -13.46 -21.38
N ILE A 130 10.19 -13.78 -20.53
CA ILE A 130 11.55 -14.11 -20.95
C ILE A 130 11.75 -15.61 -20.99
N VAL A 131 11.22 -16.32 -19.99
CA VAL A 131 11.36 -17.78 -19.84
C VAL A 131 9.98 -18.43 -19.87
N PRO A 132 9.54 -18.99 -20.99
CA PRO A 132 8.20 -19.59 -21.15
C PRO A 132 7.86 -20.70 -20.14
N ASN A 133 8.87 -21.35 -19.57
CA ASN A 133 8.72 -22.41 -18.57
C ASN A 133 8.76 -21.89 -17.12
N ALA A 134 8.68 -20.58 -16.90
CA ALA A 134 8.60 -20.02 -15.57
C ALA A 134 7.38 -20.58 -14.83
N LYS A 135 7.58 -21.03 -13.58
CA LYS A 135 6.52 -21.59 -12.77
C LYS A 135 5.98 -20.51 -11.82
N LYS A 136 4.67 -20.43 -11.72
CA LYS A 136 4.02 -19.64 -10.69
C LYS A 136 4.27 -20.30 -9.34
N LEU A 137 4.60 -19.49 -8.33
CA LEU A 137 4.80 -19.93 -6.95
C LEU A 137 3.47 -19.82 -6.20
N ASP A 138 3.05 -20.92 -5.57
CA ASP A 138 1.85 -20.95 -4.73
C ASP A 138 2.12 -20.30 -3.35
N SER A 139 3.35 -20.36 -2.88
CA SER A 139 3.82 -19.73 -1.65
C SER A 139 5.31 -19.40 -1.74
N ILE A 140 5.73 -18.41 -0.99
CA ILE A 140 7.12 -17.99 -0.86
C ILE A 140 7.34 -17.42 0.54
N THR A 141 8.47 -17.71 1.16
CA THR A 141 8.80 -17.12 2.45
C THR A 141 9.28 -15.68 2.30
N MET A 142 9.30 -14.94 3.42
CA MET A 142 9.78 -13.56 3.42
C MET A 142 11.28 -13.51 3.03
N GLU A 143 12.07 -14.46 3.52
CA GLU A 143 13.50 -14.55 3.24
C GLU A 143 13.74 -14.81 1.76
N GLU A 144 13.04 -15.77 1.16
CA GLU A 144 13.13 -16.07 -0.28
C GLU A 144 12.69 -14.86 -1.12
N MET A 145 11.65 -14.14 -0.70
CA MET A 145 11.20 -12.94 -1.38
C MET A 145 12.25 -11.83 -1.34
N LEU A 146 12.89 -11.62 -0.19
CA LEU A 146 13.96 -10.62 -0.04
C LEU A 146 15.17 -10.97 -0.92
N GLU A 147 15.52 -12.25 -1.01
CA GLU A 147 16.62 -12.71 -1.86
C GLU A 147 16.30 -12.50 -3.34
N LEU A 148 15.11 -12.90 -3.80
CA LEU A 148 14.65 -12.66 -5.18
C LEU A 148 14.65 -11.16 -5.53
N ALA A 149 14.17 -10.31 -4.63
CA ALA A 149 14.17 -8.87 -4.82
C ALA A 149 15.59 -8.28 -4.84
N GLY A 150 16.48 -8.77 -3.98
CA GLY A 150 17.87 -8.33 -3.86
C GLY A 150 18.73 -8.66 -5.09
N GLN A 151 18.42 -9.76 -5.78
CA GLN A 151 19.11 -10.17 -6.99
C GLN A 151 18.67 -9.42 -8.26
N GLY A 152 17.85 -8.38 -8.12
CA GLY A 152 17.43 -7.55 -9.23
C GLY A 152 16.42 -8.23 -10.16
N ALA A 153 15.72 -9.24 -9.66
CA ALA A 153 14.62 -9.87 -10.36
C ALA A 153 13.53 -8.83 -10.62
N LYS A 154 13.57 -8.20 -11.79
CA LYS A 154 12.44 -7.40 -12.35
C LYS A 154 11.18 -8.26 -12.55
N ALA A 155 11.28 -9.53 -12.19
CA ALA A 155 10.30 -10.60 -12.37
C ALA A 155 9.31 -10.73 -11.24
N VAL A 156 9.34 -9.86 -10.23
CA VAL A 156 8.33 -9.88 -9.17
C VAL A 156 7.16 -9.00 -9.61
N SER A 157 6.30 -9.58 -10.41
CA SER A 157 4.94 -9.13 -10.59
C SER A 157 4.18 -9.57 -9.33
N TYR A 158 3.89 -8.64 -8.44
CA TYR A 158 3.21 -8.94 -7.18
C TYR A 158 1.75 -9.33 -7.45
N THR A 159 1.39 -10.56 -7.13
CA THR A 159 0.00 -10.98 -7.01
C THR A 159 -0.16 -11.83 -5.76
N HIS A 160 -1.00 -11.43 -4.84
CA HIS A 160 -1.40 -12.16 -3.64
C HIS A 160 -0.23 -12.51 -2.70
N LEU A 161 0.39 -11.52 -2.09
CA LEU A 161 1.16 -11.71 -0.87
C LEU A 161 0.19 -11.89 0.30
N THR A 162 -0.07 -13.14 0.66
CA THR A 162 -0.67 -13.45 1.96
C THR A 162 0.48 -13.48 2.95
N LEU A 163 0.75 -12.36 3.61
CA LEU A 163 1.73 -12.30 4.69
C LEU A 163 1.05 -12.76 5.98
N PRO A 164 1.60 -13.74 6.71
CA PRO A 164 1.19 -13.97 8.09
C PRO A 164 1.55 -12.72 8.90
N THR A 165 0.53 -12.03 9.41
CA THR A 165 0.69 -10.80 10.20
C THR A 165 1.20 -11.05 11.61
N ARG A 166 1.45 -12.30 11.99
CA ARG A 166 2.11 -12.69 13.23
C ARG A 166 3.52 -13.18 12.93
N LEU A 167 4.51 -12.41 13.34
CA LEU A 167 5.84 -12.96 13.55
C LEU A 167 5.73 -14.00 14.67
N PRO A 168 6.28 -15.21 14.52
CA PRO A 168 6.41 -16.12 15.64
C PRO A 168 7.28 -15.43 16.70
N VAL A 169 6.76 -15.36 17.93
CA VAL A 169 7.47 -14.91 19.13
C VAL A 169 8.52 -15.95 19.49
#